data_d3498d96c129d00de20f2fce1cb92bc5
#
_entry.id   d3498d96c129d00de20f2fce1cb92bc5
#
_cell.length_a   1.000
_cell.length_b   1.000
_cell.length_c   1.000
_cell.angle_alpha   90.00
_cell.angle_beta   90.00
_cell.angle_gamma   90.00
#
_symmetry.space_group_name_H-M   'P 1'
#
loop_
_entity.id
_entity.type
_entity.pdbx_description
1 polymer ?
#
loop_
_entity_poly.entity_id
_entity_poly.type
_entity_poly.pdbx_seq_one_letter_code
_entity_poly.pdbx_strand_id
1 'polypeptide(L)'
;VTKVILEQLGYKVIAAEGPEEALAIFEKAHTIIDLLVTDVVMPVMNGRELHEELKLTRPELRVLFMSGYTANVIVHHGVLEKGVQFIAKPFQISTLAKKVRKALEAV
;
A
#
# COMPACT_ATOMS: atom_id res chain seq x y z
N VAL A 1 7.12 3.39 -11.80
CA VAL A 1 6.73 4.80 -11.82
C VAL A 1 6.39 5.31 -10.42
N THR A 2 5.58 4.60 -9.67
CA THR A 2 5.22 5.00 -8.30
C THR A 2 6.45 5.12 -7.40
N LYS A 3 7.38 4.19 -7.50
CA LYS A 3 8.64 4.22 -6.74
C LYS A 3 9.42 5.51 -6.98
N VAL A 4 9.58 5.87 -8.25
CA VAL A 4 10.33 7.09 -8.65
C VAL A 4 9.66 8.33 -8.08
N ILE A 5 8.33 8.41 -8.19
CA ILE A 5 7.57 9.55 -7.68
C ILE A 5 7.75 9.69 -6.17
N LEU A 6 7.63 8.59 -5.43
CA LEU A 6 7.78 8.62 -3.98
C LEU A 6 9.19 9.00 -3.55
N GLU A 7 10.21 8.52 -4.28
CA GLU A 7 11.59 8.91 -4.01
C GLU A 7 11.81 10.40 -4.24
N GLN A 8 11.21 10.95 -5.29
CA GLN A 8 11.28 12.39 -5.58
C GLN A 8 10.61 13.22 -4.48
N LEU A 9 9.61 12.65 -3.81
CA LEU A 9 8.92 13.30 -2.69
C LEU A 9 9.71 13.20 -1.37
N GLY A 10 10.86 12.54 -1.37
CA GLY A 10 11.72 12.44 -0.21
C GLY A 10 11.57 11.17 0.61
N TYR A 11 10.78 10.21 0.16
CA TYR A 11 10.62 8.95 0.85
C TYR A 11 11.69 7.94 0.45
N LYS A 12 12.08 7.10 1.40
CA LYS A 12 12.91 5.93 1.10
C LYS A 12 11.96 4.81 0.68
N VAL A 13 12.19 4.25 -0.49
CA VAL A 13 11.28 3.25 -1.07
C VAL A 13 12.01 1.93 -1.26
N ILE A 14 11.39 0.86 -0.77
CA ILE A 14 11.83 -0.50 -1.02
C ILE A 14 10.75 -1.13 -1.89
N ALA A 15 11.13 -1.53 -3.10
CA ALA A 15 10.19 -2.12 -4.05
C ALA A 15 10.21 -3.64 -3.95
N ALA A 16 9.01 -4.24 -4.03
CA ALA A 16 8.85 -5.68 -4.11
C ALA A 16 8.04 -6.01 -5.35
N GLU A 17 8.41 -7.05 -6.07
CA GLU A 17 7.72 -7.45 -7.30
C GLU A 17 6.44 -8.25 -7.03
N GLY A 18 6.30 -8.79 -5.83
CA GLY A 18 5.12 -9.57 -5.47
C GLY A 18 5.05 -9.82 -3.98
N PRO A 19 3.99 -10.52 -3.52
CA PRO A 19 3.77 -10.78 -2.09
C PRO A 19 4.92 -11.53 -1.42
N GLU A 20 5.47 -12.54 -2.11
CA GLU A 20 6.55 -13.35 -1.55
C GLU A 20 7.79 -12.52 -1.28
N GLU A 21 8.16 -11.65 -2.22
CA GLU A 21 9.30 -10.76 -2.05
C GLU A 21 9.04 -9.75 -0.93
N ALA A 22 7.83 -9.22 -0.85
CA ALA A 22 7.46 -8.30 0.22
C ALA A 22 7.58 -8.94 1.60
N LEU A 23 7.11 -10.16 1.75
CA LEU A 23 7.23 -10.90 2.99
C LEU A 23 8.69 -11.16 3.36
N ALA A 24 9.51 -11.54 2.38
CA ALA A 24 10.95 -11.76 2.59
C ALA A 24 11.67 -10.48 3.01
N ILE A 25 11.33 -9.35 2.40
CA ILE A 25 11.89 -8.05 2.75
C ILE A 25 11.57 -7.70 4.21
N PHE A 26 10.32 -7.92 4.63
CA PHE A 26 9.90 -7.65 6.00
C PHE A 26 10.64 -8.51 7.02
N GLU A 27 10.89 -9.77 6.71
CA GLU A 27 11.62 -10.68 7.59
C GLU A 27 13.08 -10.26 7.77
N LYS A 28 13.69 -9.69 6.73
CA LYS A 28 15.11 -9.32 6.73
C LYS A 28 15.34 -7.84 7.01
N ALA A 29 14.27 -7.02 7.01
CA ALA A 29 14.43 -5.59 7.17
C ALA A 29 14.84 -5.23 8.59
N HIS A 30 15.98 -4.58 8.71
CA HIS A 30 16.42 -3.96 9.96
C HIS A 30 15.86 -2.55 10.10
N THR A 31 15.26 -2.03 9.03
CA THR A 31 14.71 -0.69 8.97
C THR A 31 13.21 -0.75 9.21
N ILE A 32 12.70 0.22 9.96
CA ILE A 32 11.26 0.33 10.20
C ILE A 32 10.58 0.76 8.91
N ILE A 33 9.54 0.01 8.53
CA ILE A 33 8.71 0.35 7.38
C ILE A 33 7.43 0.99 7.90
N ASP A 34 7.16 2.22 7.48
CA ASP A 34 6.05 3.01 7.99
C ASP A 34 4.77 2.86 7.19
N LEU A 35 4.89 2.54 5.91
CA LEU A 35 3.75 2.48 5.01
C LEU A 35 3.94 1.41 3.94
N LEU A 36 2.91 0.62 3.74
CA LEU A 36 2.81 -0.30 2.59
C LEU A 36 1.95 0.37 1.53
N VAL A 37 2.47 0.49 0.30
CA VAL A 37 1.70 0.95 -0.85
C VAL A 37 1.55 -0.25 -1.79
N THR A 38 0.34 -0.70 -2.00
CA THR A 38 0.10 -1.93 -2.75
C THR A 38 -1.15 -1.83 -3.62
N ASP A 39 -1.12 -2.54 -4.75
CA ASP A 39 -2.34 -2.76 -5.52
C ASP A 39 -3.30 -3.64 -4.72
N VAL A 40 -4.60 -3.41 -4.91
CA VAL A 40 -5.62 -4.25 -4.29
C VAL A 40 -5.65 -5.61 -4.95
N VAL A 41 -5.64 -5.64 -6.28
CA VAL A 41 -5.72 -6.88 -7.05
C VAL A 41 -4.32 -7.28 -7.52
N MET A 42 -3.86 -8.46 -7.10
CA MET A 42 -2.56 -9.01 -7.49
C MET A 42 -2.72 -10.51 -7.70
N PRO A 43 -1.84 -11.13 -8.53
CA PRO A 43 -1.79 -12.60 -8.59
C PRO A 43 -1.43 -13.20 -7.23
N VAL A 44 -1.89 -14.37 -6.94
CA VAL A 44 -1.59 -15.14 -5.73
C VAL A 44 -2.34 -14.64 -4.50
N MET A 45 -2.17 -13.36 -4.14
CA MET A 45 -2.87 -12.79 -2.98
C MET A 45 -3.17 -11.32 -3.25
N ASN A 46 -4.30 -10.81 -2.75
CA ASN A 46 -4.64 -9.41 -2.94
C ASN A 46 -3.91 -8.53 -1.91
N GLY A 47 -3.97 -7.20 -2.14
CA GLY A 47 -3.26 -6.25 -1.27
C GLY A 47 -3.75 -6.27 0.16
N ARG A 48 -5.04 -6.52 0.38
CA ARG A 48 -5.60 -6.63 1.73
C ARG A 48 -5.00 -7.82 2.47
N GLU A 49 -4.93 -8.97 1.81
CA GLU A 49 -4.33 -10.17 2.39
C GLU A 49 -2.85 -9.95 2.72
N LEU A 50 -2.13 -9.29 1.81
CA LEU A 50 -0.72 -8.95 2.05
C LEU A 50 -0.57 -8.07 3.27
N HIS A 51 -1.39 -7.03 3.39
CA HIS A 51 -1.34 -6.13 4.55
C HIS A 51 -1.63 -6.87 5.86
N GLU A 52 -2.64 -7.74 5.86
CA GLU A 52 -2.98 -8.54 7.04
C GLU A 52 -1.82 -9.44 7.45
N GLU A 53 -1.15 -10.07 6.49
CA GLU A 53 -0.01 -10.92 6.74
C GLU A 53 1.17 -10.14 7.33
N LEU A 54 1.49 -8.98 6.75
CA LEU A 54 2.57 -8.14 7.25
C LEU A 54 2.28 -7.55 8.62
N LYS A 55 1.03 -7.32 8.95
CA LYS A 55 0.64 -6.82 10.27
C LYS A 55 0.88 -7.84 11.39
N LEU A 56 1.02 -9.11 11.08
CA LEU A 56 1.38 -10.10 12.08
C LEU A 56 2.75 -9.80 12.68
N THR A 57 3.66 -9.29 11.87
CA THR A 57 5.01 -8.89 12.32
C THR A 57 5.02 -7.44 12.78
N ARG A 58 4.24 -6.57 12.14
CA ARG A 58 4.18 -5.13 12.43
C ARG A 58 2.73 -4.68 12.57
N PRO A 59 2.13 -4.78 13.77
CA PRO A 59 0.71 -4.44 13.95
C PRO A 59 0.35 -3.00 13.60
N GLU A 60 1.29 -2.07 13.68
CA GLU A 60 1.04 -0.66 13.39
C GLU A 60 1.31 -0.28 11.92
N LEU A 61 1.60 -1.23 11.05
CA LEU A 61 1.86 -0.95 9.64
C LEU A 61 0.64 -0.32 8.98
N ARG A 62 0.84 0.87 8.43
CA ARG A 62 -0.19 1.58 7.68
C ARG A 62 -0.16 1.15 6.23
N VAL A 63 -1.26 1.34 5.52
CA VAL A 63 -1.38 0.91 4.13
C VAL A 63 -2.11 1.96 3.29
N LEU A 64 -1.65 2.10 2.06
CA LEU A 64 -2.36 2.81 1.00
C LEU A 64 -2.60 1.83 -0.14
N PHE A 65 -3.86 1.59 -0.46
CA PHE A 65 -4.23 0.71 -1.56
C PHE A 65 -4.37 1.47 -2.86
N MET A 66 -3.96 0.85 -3.96
CA MET A 66 -4.09 1.40 -5.31
C MET A 66 -4.96 0.47 -6.15
N SER A 67 -5.82 1.02 -7.00
CA SER A 67 -6.61 0.20 -7.91
C SER A 67 -7.05 0.97 -9.14
N GLY A 68 -7.18 0.28 -10.27
CA GLY A 68 -7.85 0.79 -11.45
C GLY A 68 -9.37 0.77 -11.35
N TYR A 69 -9.90 0.11 -10.31
CA TYR A 69 -11.34 0.08 -10.04
C TYR A 69 -11.72 1.22 -9.10
N THR A 70 -13.00 1.61 -9.11
CA THR A 70 -13.49 2.64 -8.19
C THR A 70 -13.57 2.08 -6.77
N ALA A 71 -13.48 2.97 -5.79
CA ALA A 71 -13.58 2.59 -4.38
C ALA A 71 -14.91 1.88 -4.10
N ASN A 72 -16.01 2.33 -4.72
CA ASN A 72 -17.32 1.71 -4.53
C ASN A 72 -17.34 0.25 -4.99
N VAL A 73 -16.71 -0.05 -6.12
CA VAL A 73 -16.63 -1.42 -6.64
C VAL A 73 -15.83 -2.30 -5.67
N ILE A 74 -14.69 -1.82 -5.21
CA ILE A 74 -13.83 -2.54 -4.28
C ILE A 74 -14.57 -2.87 -2.98
N VAL A 75 -15.23 -1.87 -2.40
CA VAL A 75 -15.98 -2.05 -1.15
C VAL A 75 -17.18 -2.97 -1.36
N HIS A 76 -17.91 -2.78 -2.46
CA HIS A 76 -19.09 -3.58 -2.77
C HIS A 76 -18.77 -5.07 -2.91
N HIS A 77 -17.61 -5.39 -3.50
CA HIS A 77 -17.17 -6.78 -3.64
C HIS A 77 -16.47 -7.31 -2.38
N GLY A 78 -16.43 -6.54 -1.31
CA GLY A 78 -15.87 -7.00 -0.04
C GLY A 78 -14.35 -7.13 0.00
N VAL A 79 -13.65 -6.55 -0.97
CA VAL A 79 -12.19 -6.63 -1.02
C VAL A 79 -11.56 -5.75 0.05
N LEU A 80 -12.12 -4.54 0.25
CA LEU A 80 -11.64 -3.61 1.28
C LEU A 80 -12.80 -3.15 2.15
N GLU A 81 -12.50 -2.79 3.38
CA GLU A 81 -13.46 -2.17 4.29
C GLU A 81 -13.60 -0.68 3.96
N LYS A 82 -14.75 -0.09 4.36
CA LYS A 82 -14.95 1.34 4.25
C LYS A 82 -13.96 2.08 5.14
N GLY A 83 -13.50 3.23 4.68
CA GLY A 83 -12.61 4.08 5.46
C GLY A 83 -11.13 3.78 5.32
N VAL A 84 -10.75 2.71 4.61
CA VAL A 84 -9.33 2.45 4.34
C VAL A 84 -8.76 3.49 3.39
N GLN A 85 -7.45 3.74 3.49
CA GLN A 85 -6.78 4.66 2.59
C GLN A 85 -6.67 4.04 1.20
N PHE A 86 -7.09 4.78 0.19
CA PHE A 86 -7.24 4.27 -1.17
C PHE A 86 -6.95 5.37 -2.19
N ILE A 87 -6.27 5.01 -3.28
CA ILE A 87 -6.07 5.90 -4.42
C ILE A 87 -6.43 5.18 -5.71
N ALA A 88 -7.24 5.82 -6.55
CA ALA A 88 -7.64 5.27 -7.84
C ALA A 88 -6.60 5.58 -8.92
N LYS A 89 -6.36 4.62 -9.79
CA LYS A 89 -5.52 4.81 -10.97
C LYS A 89 -6.38 5.24 -12.16
N PRO A 90 -5.88 6.07 -13.06
CA PRO A 90 -4.60 6.79 -12.97
C PRO A 90 -4.69 7.96 -11.99
N PHE A 91 -3.58 8.29 -11.36
CA PHE A 91 -3.54 9.40 -10.40
C PHE A 91 -2.43 10.39 -10.76
N GLN A 92 -2.60 11.63 -10.27
CA GLN A 92 -1.60 12.68 -10.42
C GLN A 92 -0.61 12.62 -9.27
N ILE A 93 0.58 13.16 -9.48
CA ILE A 93 1.63 13.22 -8.45
C ILE A 93 1.12 13.92 -7.19
N SER A 94 0.40 15.04 -7.36
CA SER A 94 -0.16 15.77 -6.22
C SER A 94 -1.16 14.95 -5.42
N THR A 95 -1.97 14.15 -6.10
CA THR A 95 -2.94 13.27 -5.43
C THR A 95 -2.22 12.17 -4.65
N LEU A 96 -1.21 11.56 -5.26
CA LEU A 96 -0.41 10.54 -4.58
C LEU A 96 0.27 11.13 -3.33
N ALA A 97 0.88 12.30 -3.46
CA ALA A 97 1.55 12.96 -2.34
C ALA A 97 0.61 13.18 -1.16
N LYS A 98 -0.60 13.67 -1.42
CA LYS A 98 -1.61 13.91 -0.39
C LYS A 98 -2.08 12.61 0.26
N LYS A 99 -2.34 11.58 -0.55
CA LYS A 99 -2.82 10.29 -0.05
C LYS A 99 -1.77 9.58 0.80
N VAL A 100 -0.51 9.63 0.38
CA VAL A 100 0.59 9.03 1.15
C VAL A 100 0.73 9.75 2.50
N ARG A 101 0.70 11.07 2.50
CA ARG A 101 0.78 11.85 3.75
C ARG A 101 -0.39 11.52 4.67
N LYS A 102 -1.58 11.46 4.14
CA LYS A 102 -2.77 11.12 4.92
C LYS A 102 -2.68 9.71 5.51
N ALA A 103 -2.20 8.75 4.73
CA ALA A 103 -2.02 7.38 5.21
C ALA A 103 -0.98 7.29 6.33
N LEU A 104 0.13 8.05 6.22
CA LEU A 104 1.16 8.10 7.25
C LEU A 104 0.67 8.74 8.54
N GLU A 105 -0.29 9.65 8.47
CA GLU A 105 -0.87 10.34 9.61
C GLU A 105 -2.07 9.63 10.20
N ALA A 106 -2.57 8.58 9.54
CA ALA A 106 -3.73 7.81 10.00
C ALA A 106 -3.39 7.10 11.32
N VAL A 107 -4.38 7.07 12.19
CA VAL A 107 -4.23 6.46 13.52
C VAL A 107 -4.92 5.11 13.57
#